data_4b091cffbfca255b948f87d22a377c23
#
_entry.id   4b091cffbfca255b948f87d22a377c23
#
_cell.length_a   1.000
_cell.length_b   1.000
_cell.length_c   1.000
_cell.angle_alpha   90.00
_cell.angle_beta   90.00
_cell.angle_gamma   90.00
#
_symmetry.space_group_name_H-M   'P 1'
#
loop_
_entity.id
_entity.type
_entity.pdbx_description
1 polymer ?
#
loop_
_entity_poly.entity_id
_entity_poly.type
_entity_poly.pdbx_seq_one_letter_code
_entity_poly.pdbx_strand_id
1 'polypeptide(L)'
;MENPWIKVDTIAADESFSQVDLGGRVMKINTEVRSFGPVSKNGFYLAFQDYGGCMSLIAVRVFYRKCPRIITNGALFQETLSGAESTSLVAARGVCIPNAEEVDVPIKLYCNGDGEWMVPIGRCMCKAGNEAVTFCLYIVPET
;
A
#
# COMPACT_ATOMS: atom_id res chain seq x y z
N MET A 1 9.47 -9.37 -33.75
CA MET A 1 9.57 -8.30 -32.72
C MET A 1 8.54 -8.59 -31.67
N GLU A 2 8.97 -8.84 -30.46
CA GLU A 2 8.05 -9.09 -29.35
C GLU A 2 7.29 -7.80 -28.99
N ASN A 3 6.01 -7.94 -28.68
CA ASN A 3 5.21 -6.83 -28.21
C ASN A 3 5.61 -6.51 -26.74
N PRO A 4 6.22 -5.36 -26.45
CA PRO A 4 6.65 -5.01 -25.08
C PRO A 4 5.48 -4.59 -24.18
N TRP A 5 4.28 -4.44 -24.75
CA TRP A 5 3.10 -3.97 -24.03
C TRP A 5 2.41 -5.11 -23.29
N ILE A 6 2.10 -4.87 -22.04
CA ILE A 6 1.30 -5.78 -21.21
C ILE A 6 -0.07 -5.14 -21.05
N LYS A 7 -1.11 -5.88 -21.45
CA LYS A 7 -2.49 -5.43 -21.27
C LYS A 7 -2.87 -5.44 -19.79
N VAL A 8 -3.27 -4.30 -19.27
CA VAL A 8 -3.82 -4.20 -17.92
C VAL A 8 -5.28 -4.61 -17.90
N ASP A 9 -6.11 -3.95 -18.68
CA ASP A 9 -7.52 -4.26 -18.78
C ASP A 9 -8.15 -3.54 -19.99
N THR A 10 -9.37 -3.94 -20.29
CA THR A 10 -10.27 -3.19 -21.18
C THR A 10 -11.36 -2.57 -20.34
N ILE A 11 -11.54 -1.26 -20.51
CA ILE A 11 -12.55 -0.49 -19.77
C ILE A 11 -13.65 -0.10 -20.73
N ALA A 12 -14.89 -0.38 -20.37
CA ALA A 12 -16.06 0.05 -21.10
C ALA A 12 -16.91 0.98 -20.23
N ALA A 13 -17.50 1.98 -20.84
CA ALA A 13 -18.47 2.81 -20.14
C ALA A 13 -19.75 2.01 -19.85
N ASP A 14 -20.29 2.17 -18.67
CA ASP A 14 -21.61 1.66 -18.32
C ASP A 14 -22.69 2.46 -19.07
N GLU A 15 -23.81 1.86 -19.39
CA GLU A 15 -24.95 2.53 -20.04
C GLU A 15 -25.39 3.80 -19.31
N SER A 16 -25.26 3.82 -17.98
CA SER A 16 -25.57 4.99 -17.16
C SER A 16 -24.68 6.21 -17.42
N PHE A 17 -23.53 6.03 -18.08
CA PHE A 17 -22.57 7.10 -18.36
C PHE A 17 -22.75 7.74 -19.75
N SER A 18 -23.62 7.19 -20.57
CA SER A 18 -23.94 7.75 -21.89
C SER A 18 -25.01 8.84 -21.84
N GLN A 19 -25.61 9.09 -20.69
CA GLN A 19 -26.65 10.09 -20.52
C GLN A 19 -26.07 11.50 -20.44
N VAL A 20 -26.70 12.41 -21.19
CA VAL A 20 -26.43 13.85 -21.15
C VAL A 20 -27.63 14.58 -20.61
N ASP A 21 -27.42 15.77 -20.01
CA ASP A 21 -28.52 16.62 -19.60
C ASP A 21 -29.19 17.32 -20.81
N LEU A 22 -30.28 18.05 -20.58
CA LEU A 22 -30.98 18.78 -21.62
C LEU A 22 -30.15 19.89 -22.27
N GLY A 23 -29.07 20.31 -21.64
CA GLY A 23 -28.08 21.26 -22.18
C GLY A 23 -26.94 20.57 -22.92
N GLY A 24 -26.93 19.26 -23.10
CA GLY A 24 -25.87 18.49 -23.74
C GLY A 24 -24.65 18.23 -22.87
N ARG A 25 -24.70 18.48 -21.59
CA ARG A 25 -23.58 18.23 -20.67
C ARG A 25 -23.57 16.79 -20.22
N VAL A 26 -22.36 16.22 -20.06
CA VAL A 26 -22.19 14.89 -19.49
C VAL A 26 -22.57 14.91 -18.02
N MET A 27 -23.57 14.12 -17.63
CA MET A 27 -24.07 14.06 -16.24
C MET A 27 -23.21 13.23 -15.31
N LYS A 28 -22.45 12.28 -15.86
CA LYS A 28 -21.58 11.38 -15.10
C LYS A 28 -20.25 11.17 -15.81
N ILE A 29 -19.19 11.05 -15.00
CA ILE A 29 -17.87 10.65 -15.44
C ILE A 29 -17.66 9.21 -14.97
N ASN A 30 -17.33 8.31 -15.90
CA ASN A 30 -16.95 6.95 -15.55
C ASN A 30 -15.57 6.95 -14.91
N THR A 31 -15.49 6.51 -13.66
CA THR A 31 -14.22 6.39 -12.94
C THR A 31 -13.93 4.94 -12.68
N GLU A 32 -12.80 4.49 -13.17
CA GLU A 32 -12.34 3.10 -13.04
C GLU A 32 -10.97 3.05 -12.38
N VAL A 33 -10.78 2.05 -11.53
CA VAL A 33 -9.50 1.81 -10.85
C VAL A 33 -9.01 0.42 -11.21
N ARG A 34 -7.77 0.34 -11.63
CA ARG A 34 -7.11 -0.93 -11.94
C ARG A 34 -5.73 -0.98 -11.32
N SER A 35 -5.38 -2.15 -10.81
CA SER A 35 -4.04 -2.43 -10.33
C SER A 35 -3.19 -3.03 -11.43
N PHE A 36 -1.93 -2.68 -11.47
CA PHE A 36 -0.97 -3.25 -12.40
C PHE A 36 0.42 -3.27 -11.75
N GLY A 37 1.30 -4.05 -12.32
CA GLY A 37 2.67 -4.17 -11.82
C GLY A 37 3.11 -5.64 -11.78
N PRO A 38 4.36 -5.88 -11.38
CA PRO A 38 5.37 -4.88 -10.98
C PRO A 38 5.87 -4.04 -12.15
N VAL A 39 6.30 -2.82 -11.86
CA VAL A 39 6.86 -1.90 -12.85
C VAL A 39 8.33 -1.64 -12.62
N SER A 40 9.04 -1.24 -13.66
CA SER A 40 10.46 -0.90 -13.55
C SER A 40 10.69 0.32 -12.66
N LYS A 41 11.75 0.27 -11.86
CA LYS A 41 12.20 1.42 -11.04
C LYS A 41 12.68 2.61 -11.90
N ASN A 42 13.04 2.36 -13.15
CA ASN A 42 13.48 3.39 -14.09
C ASN A 42 12.31 4.10 -14.78
N GLY A 43 11.12 3.65 -14.54
CA GLY A 43 9.92 4.20 -15.14
C GLY A 43 9.19 3.22 -16.05
N PHE A 44 8.02 3.62 -16.48
CA PHE A 44 7.18 2.85 -17.39
C PHE A 44 6.31 3.79 -18.23
N TYR A 45 5.76 3.24 -19.28
CA TYR A 45 4.80 3.95 -20.13
C TYR A 45 3.42 3.33 -19.93
N LEU A 46 2.42 4.19 -19.79
CA LEU A 46 1.03 3.80 -19.75
C LEU A 46 0.36 4.23 -21.07
N ALA A 47 -0.19 3.27 -21.78
CA ALA A 47 -0.83 3.52 -23.06
C ALA A 47 -2.33 3.26 -22.99
N PHE A 48 -3.09 4.11 -23.64
CA PHE A 48 -4.53 3.97 -23.79
C PHE A 48 -4.84 3.76 -25.26
N GLN A 49 -5.57 2.69 -25.56
CA GLN A 49 -5.95 2.34 -26.91
C GLN A 49 -7.46 2.45 -27.05
N ASP A 50 -7.91 3.24 -28.02
CA ASP A 50 -9.30 3.34 -28.38
C ASP A 50 -9.65 2.27 -29.43
N TYR A 51 -10.74 1.57 -29.22
CA TYR A 51 -11.29 0.59 -30.16
C TYR A 51 -12.51 1.12 -30.93
N GLY A 52 -12.65 2.42 -31.05
CA GLY A 52 -13.73 3.04 -31.81
C GLY A 52 -14.96 3.39 -31.00
N GLY A 53 -14.82 3.51 -29.68
CA GLY A 53 -15.93 3.77 -28.76
C GLY A 53 -16.31 5.23 -28.54
N CYS A 54 -15.76 6.16 -29.26
CA CYS A 54 -16.00 7.61 -29.05
C CYS A 54 -15.86 8.06 -27.61
N MET A 55 -14.74 7.72 -27.00
CA MET A 55 -14.47 8.03 -25.59
C MET A 55 -13.41 9.11 -25.45
N SER A 56 -13.54 9.92 -24.40
CA SER A 56 -12.54 10.91 -24.03
C SER A 56 -11.91 10.54 -22.70
N LEU A 57 -10.60 10.61 -22.64
CA LEU A 57 -9.86 10.47 -21.41
C LEU A 57 -9.79 11.83 -20.71
N ILE A 58 -10.40 11.94 -19.53
CA ILE A 58 -10.50 13.20 -18.80
C ILE A 58 -9.35 13.36 -17.84
N ALA A 59 -9.03 12.31 -17.08
CA ALA A 59 -7.96 12.35 -16.10
C ALA A 59 -7.37 10.96 -15.87
N VAL A 60 -6.09 10.93 -15.58
CA VAL A 60 -5.38 9.72 -15.17
C VAL A 60 -4.64 10.01 -13.89
N ARG A 61 -4.81 9.15 -12.90
CA ARG A 61 -4.06 9.19 -11.65
C ARG A 61 -3.36 7.87 -11.45
N VAL A 62 -2.06 7.92 -11.33
CA VAL A 62 -1.24 6.76 -10.96
C VAL A 62 -0.81 6.94 -9.52
N PHE A 63 -1.02 5.93 -8.71
CA PHE A 63 -0.67 5.97 -7.30
C PHE A 63 -0.23 4.58 -6.83
N TYR A 64 0.40 4.54 -5.70
CA TYR A 64 0.75 3.30 -5.02
C TYR A 64 0.29 3.37 -3.57
N ARG A 65 0.13 2.22 -2.97
CA ARG A 65 -0.23 2.10 -1.56
C ARG A 65 0.98 1.63 -0.77
N LYS A 66 1.07 2.12 0.44
CA LYS A 66 2.14 1.75 1.37
C LYS A 66 1.61 1.71 2.79
N CYS A 67 2.23 0.87 3.60
CA CYS A 67 2.06 0.91 5.03
C CYS A 67 3.04 1.92 5.62
N PRO A 68 2.61 2.84 6.49
CA PRO A 68 3.48 3.88 7.04
C PRO A 68 4.47 3.30 8.05
N ARG A 69 5.55 4.04 8.27
CA ARG A 69 6.45 3.76 9.38
C ARG A 69 5.68 3.75 10.69
N ILE A 70 5.85 2.72 11.51
CA ILE A 70 5.14 2.58 12.79
C ILE A 70 6.04 1.96 13.84
N ILE A 71 5.80 2.31 15.11
CA ILE A 71 6.35 1.63 16.28
C ILE A 71 5.20 0.92 16.96
N THR A 72 5.28 -0.39 17.03
CA THR A 72 4.28 -1.23 17.69
C THR A 72 4.94 -2.50 18.24
N ASN A 73 4.38 -3.06 19.30
CA ASN A 73 4.91 -4.25 19.98
C ASN A 73 6.41 -4.15 20.33
N GLY A 74 6.87 -2.97 20.71
CA GLY A 74 8.26 -2.75 21.09
C GLY A 74 9.25 -2.73 19.93
N ALA A 75 8.77 -2.61 18.68
CA ALA A 75 9.61 -2.61 17.49
C ALA A 75 9.24 -1.51 16.52
N LEU A 76 10.22 -1.07 15.76
CA LEU A 76 10.09 -0.16 14.65
C LEU A 76 9.93 -0.96 13.35
N PHE A 77 8.91 -0.62 12.59
CA PHE A 77 8.70 -1.10 11.22
C PHE A 77 8.82 0.07 10.26
N GLN A 78 9.67 -0.06 9.26
CA GLN A 78 9.85 0.96 8.23
C GLN A 78 8.67 0.98 7.28
N GLU A 79 8.51 2.10 6.60
CA GLU A 79 7.57 2.25 5.50
C GLU A 79 7.75 1.10 4.49
N THR A 80 6.66 0.44 4.14
CA THR A 80 6.66 -0.74 3.28
C THR A 80 5.63 -0.60 2.18
N LEU A 81 6.05 -0.77 0.93
CA LEU A 81 5.13 -0.78 -0.20
C LEU A 81 4.21 -2.00 -0.12
N SER A 82 2.94 -1.80 -0.34
CA SER A 82 2.00 -2.92 -0.48
C SER A 82 2.29 -3.71 -1.76
N GLY A 83 1.88 -4.97 -1.79
CA GLY A 83 1.96 -5.78 -3.00
C GLY A 83 1.01 -5.29 -4.10
N ALA A 84 1.22 -5.78 -5.32
CA ALA A 84 0.47 -5.37 -6.51
C ALA A 84 -1.01 -5.78 -6.47
N GLU A 85 -1.35 -6.84 -5.73
CA GLU A 85 -2.69 -7.40 -5.66
C GLU A 85 -3.35 -7.07 -4.31
N SER A 86 -4.67 -6.94 -4.31
CA SER A 86 -5.44 -6.67 -3.10
C SER A 86 -5.30 -7.75 -2.01
N THR A 87 -5.00 -8.97 -2.42
CA THR A 87 -4.78 -10.11 -1.51
C THR A 87 -3.31 -10.27 -1.08
N SER A 88 -2.41 -9.44 -1.58
CA SER A 88 -0.99 -9.51 -1.27
C SER A 88 -0.71 -9.16 0.18
N LEU A 89 0.20 -9.92 0.80
CA LEU A 89 0.74 -9.64 2.13
C LEU A 89 2.26 -9.54 2.02
N VAL A 90 2.79 -8.36 2.26
CA VAL A 90 4.23 -8.12 2.23
C VAL A 90 4.76 -8.15 3.66
N ALA A 91 5.64 -9.10 3.94
CA ALA A 91 6.25 -9.23 5.26
C ALA A 91 7.32 -8.15 5.47
N ALA A 92 7.22 -7.47 6.60
CA ALA A 92 8.23 -6.53 7.07
C ALA A 92 8.81 -7.03 8.38
N ARG A 93 10.14 -7.05 8.48
CA ARG A 93 10.81 -7.37 9.73
C ARG A 93 10.96 -6.12 10.58
N GLY A 94 10.59 -6.23 11.86
CA GLY A 94 10.77 -5.16 12.82
C GLY A 94 12.18 -5.14 13.40
N VAL A 95 12.57 -3.97 13.88
CA VAL A 95 13.77 -3.77 14.67
C VAL A 95 13.33 -3.34 16.05
N CYS A 96 13.77 -4.06 17.10
CA CYS A 96 13.43 -3.70 18.47
C CYS A 96 13.85 -2.26 18.78
N ILE A 97 13.01 -1.55 19.51
CA ILE A 97 13.36 -0.24 20.05
C ILE A 97 14.58 -0.34 20.97
N PRO A 98 15.30 0.76 21.22
CA PRO A 98 16.47 0.73 22.11
C PRO A 98 16.15 0.10 23.48
N ASN A 99 17.06 -0.73 23.97
CA ASN A 99 16.95 -1.49 25.23
C ASN A 99 15.81 -2.51 25.27
N ALA A 100 15.31 -2.93 24.11
CA ALA A 100 14.38 -4.04 23.96
C ALA A 100 15.05 -5.19 23.19
N GLU A 101 14.49 -6.38 23.36
CA GLU A 101 14.94 -7.58 22.68
C GLU A 101 13.74 -8.42 22.21
N GLU A 102 13.94 -9.17 21.14
CA GLU A 102 12.94 -10.09 20.63
C GLU A 102 12.67 -11.21 21.64
N VAL A 103 11.39 -11.57 21.79
CA VAL A 103 10.95 -12.65 22.67
C VAL A 103 10.31 -13.73 21.83
N ASP A 104 10.74 -14.97 22.01
CA ASP A 104 10.24 -16.20 21.39
C ASP A 104 10.50 -16.30 19.88
N VAL A 105 9.89 -15.42 19.08
CA VAL A 105 9.98 -15.47 17.62
C VAL A 105 10.40 -14.11 17.06
N PRO A 106 11.02 -14.07 15.86
CA PRO A 106 11.35 -12.81 15.20
C PRO A 106 10.09 -11.98 14.97
N ILE A 107 10.17 -10.69 15.28
CA ILE A 107 9.04 -9.81 15.11
C ILE A 107 8.80 -9.45 13.66
N LYS A 108 7.59 -9.68 13.19
CA LYS A 108 7.14 -9.40 11.83
C LYS A 108 5.79 -8.71 11.84
N LEU A 109 5.57 -7.91 10.81
CA LEU A 109 4.31 -7.27 10.52
C LEU A 109 4.03 -7.41 9.02
N TYR A 110 2.79 -7.61 8.65
CA TYR A 110 2.41 -7.76 7.26
C TYR A 110 1.66 -6.53 6.76
N CYS A 111 2.13 -5.99 5.65
CA CYS A 111 1.46 -4.92 4.93
C CYS A 111 0.48 -5.52 3.92
N ASN A 112 -0.81 -5.22 4.05
CA ASN A 112 -1.82 -5.73 3.13
C ASN A 112 -1.91 -4.90 1.84
N GLY A 113 -2.69 -5.37 0.88
CA GLY A 113 -2.87 -4.71 -0.41
C GLY A 113 -3.56 -3.34 -0.34
N ASP A 114 -4.20 -3.01 0.75
CA ASP A 114 -4.84 -1.72 0.99
C ASP A 114 -3.90 -0.68 1.64
N GLY A 115 -2.67 -1.07 1.95
CA GLY A 115 -1.70 -0.21 2.61
C GLY A 115 -1.90 -0.12 4.11
N GLU A 116 -2.49 -1.13 4.70
CA GLU A 116 -2.73 -1.24 6.13
C GLU A 116 -1.90 -2.34 6.76
N TRP A 117 -1.41 -2.07 7.97
CA TRP A 117 -0.71 -3.06 8.75
C TRP A 117 -1.67 -4.07 9.36
N MET A 118 -1.32 -5.34 9.23
CA MET A 118 -2.03 -6.45 9.87
C MET A 118 -1.52 -6.68 11.30
N VAL A 119 -2.10 -7.66 11.98
CA VAL A 119 -1.70 -8.02 13.35
C VAL A 119 -0.23 -8.48 13.39
N PRO A 120 0.60 -7.95 14.29
CA PRO A 120 2.00 -8.35 14.40
C PRO A 120 2.16 -9.79 14.91
N ILE A 121 3.23 -10.44 14.45
CA ILE A 121 3.70 -11.72 14.96
C ILE A 121 4.96 -11.46 15.76
N GLY A 122 5.00 -11.95 16.98
CA GLY A 122 6.10 -11.71 17.90
C GLY A 122 6.02 -10.34 18.58
N ARG A 123 7.01 -10.08 19.40
CA ARG A 123 7.12 -8.83 20.15
C ARG A 123 8.56 -8.59 20.58
N CYS A 124 8.87 -7.34 20.85
CA CYS A 124 10.07 -6.96 21.59
C CYS A 124 9.64 -6.50 22.99
N MET A 125 10.37 -6.95 23.99
CA MET A 125 10.18 -6.53 25.37
C MET A 125 11.40 -5.78 25.85
N CYS A 126 11.18 -4.81 26.73
CA CYS A 126 12.27 -4.11 27.36
C CYS A 126 13.12 -5.07 28.18
N LYS A 127 14.44 -4.91 28.08
CA LYS A 127 15.39 -5.61 28.93
C LYS A 127 15.12 -5.28 30.40
N ALA A 128 15.51 -6.18 31.29
CA ALA A 128 15.28 -6.02 32.74
C ALA A 128 15.68 -4.63 33.25
N GLY A 129 14.82 -4.02 34.05
CA GLY A 129 15.01 -2.68 34.57
C GLY A 129 14.54 -1.53 33.72
N ASN A 130 13.94 -1.82 32.54
CA ASN A 130 13.42 -0.81 31.65
C ASN A 130 11.89 -0.97 31.48
N GLU A 131 11.21 0.14 31.25
CA GLU A 131 9.78 0.17 30.99
C GLU A 131 9.49 0.65 29.56
N ALA A 132 8.51 0.01 28.95
CA ALA A 132 8.14 0.31 27.56
C ALA A 132 7.17 1.50 27.48
N VAL A 133 7.63 2.57 26.87
CA VAL A 133 6.76 3.64 26.34
C VAL A 133 6.93 3.65 24.82
N THR A 134 7.53 4.67 24.24
CA THR A 134 7.99 4.71 22.84
C THR A 134 9.38 4.08 22.69
N PHE A 135 10.10 3.98 23.79
CA PHE A 135 11.42 3.33 23.95
C PHE A 135 11.51 2.81 25.38
N CYS A 136 12.39 1.85 25.61
CA CYS A 136 12.62 1.30 26.94
C CYS A 136 13.47 2.26 27.77
N LEU A 137 12.89 2.84 28.80
CA LEU A 137 13.57 3.71 29.74
C LEU A 137 14.03 2.92 30.97
N TYR A 138 15.25 3.18 31.40
CA TYR A 138 15.72 2.68 32.68
C TYR A 138 15.05 3.46 33.80
N ILE A 139 14.31 2.77 34.63
CA ILE A 139 13.72 3.37 35.84
C ILE A 139 14.74 3.27 36.94
N VAL A 140 15.24 4.43 37.44
CA VAL A 140 16.03 4.48 38.66
C VAL A 140 15.05 4.32 39.82
N PRO A 141 15.17 3.26 40.65
CA PRO A 141 14.30 3.14 41.80
C PRO A 141 14.51 4.35 42.72
N GLU A 142 13.41 4.98 43.09
CA GLU A 142 13.48 6.04 44.12
C GLU A 142 13.98 5.41 45.42
N THR A 143 15.05 5.96 45.91
CA THR A 143 15.63 5.55 47.20
C THR A 143 14.87 6.16 48.38
#